data_a3fe953165b1f2becfb57c14b37aa970
#
_entry.id   a3fe953165b1f2becfb57c14b37aa970
#
_cell.length_a   1.000
_cell.length_b   1.000
_cell.length_c   1.000
_cell.angle_alpha   90.00
_cell.angle_beta   90.00
_cell.angle_gamma   90.00
#
_symmetry.space_group_name_H-M   'P 1'
#
loop_
_entity.id
_entity.type
_entity.pdbx_description
1 polymer ?
#
loop_
_entity_poly.entity_id
_entity_poly.type
_entity_poly.pdbx_seq_one_letter_code
_entity_poly.pdbx_strand_id
1 'polypeptide(L)'
;DGENFVNNTDRFSYFNQLIISRKVTDAFSVQVSPSWSHFNAVEGYVNEDGDIEGKMNNDHFAIAFGGRYKVSNQMAIIVNYDQPLTKHTTNNPEPNISFGIEVSTSAHAFQIFAGNYYSIIPQLNNMYNQNDYREGQFLIGFNITRLWNF
;
A
#
# COMPACT_ATOMS: atom_id res chain seq x y z
N ASP A 1 -8.48 21.73 -17.83
CA ASP A 1 -7.67 20.65 -17.27
C ASP A 1 -7.19 19.80 -18.42
N GLY A 2 -5.95 20.10 -18.87
CA GLY A 2 -5.38 19.47 -20.05
C GLY A 2 -5.18 17.99 -19.84
N GLU A 3 -5.63 17.20 -20.81
CA GLU A 3 -5.31 15.79 -20.85
C GLU A 3 -3.79 15.64 -21.04
N ASN A 4 -3.09 15.30 -19.97
CA ASN A 4 -1.64 15.10 -19.97
C ASN A 4 -1.19 13.81 -20.68
N PHE A 5 -2.13 13.08 -21.31
CA PHE A 5 -1.85 11.83 -22.00
C PHE A 5 -2.01 12.00 -23.51
N VAL A 6 -0.95 11.69 -24.26
CA VAL A 6 -0.94 11.76 -25.73
C VAL A 6 -1.72 10.59 -26.34
N ASN A 7 -1.58 9.40 -25.73
CA ASN A 7 -2.25 8.18 -26.20
C ASN A 7 -3.15 7.61 -25.09
N ASN A 8 -4.20 6.89 -25.49
CA ASN A 8 -5.08 6.20 -24.53
C ASN A 8 -4.34 5.16 -23.69
N THR A 9 -3.27 4.57 -24.21
CA THR A 9 -2.43 3.60 -23.53
C THR A 9 -1.61 4.22 -22.40
N ASP A 10 -1.34 5.52 -22.43
CA ASP A 10 -0.56 6.22 -21.41
C ASP A 10 -1.26 6.21 -20.05
N ARG A 11 -2.58 6.00 -20.05
CA ARG A 11 -3.43 5.90 -18.85
C ARG A 11 -3.36 4.52 -18.16
N PHE A 12 -2.73 3.54 -18.77
CA PHE A 12 -2.70 2.19 -18.24
C PHE A 12 -1.60 2.05 -17.19
N SER A 13 -1.95 1.31 -16.14
CA SER A 13 -1.01 0.84 -15.14
C SER A 13 -1.28 -0.63 -14.84
N TYR A 14 -0.24 -1.35 -14.43
CA TYR A 14 -0.30 -2.77 -14.10
C TYR A 14 0.22 -2.99 -12.70
N PHE A 15 -0.46 -3.86 -11.95
CA PHE A 15 -0.06 -4.25 -10.61
C PHE A 15 -0.09 -5.75 -10.46
N ASN A 16 1.02 -6.32 -10.02
CA ASN A 16 1.15 -7.73 -9.70
C ASN A 16 1.69 -7.88 -8.29
N GLN A 17 1.06 -8.74 -7.50
CA GLN A 17 1.48 -9.03 -6.13
C GLN A 17 1.36 -10.53 -5.87
N LEU A 18 2.42 -11.13 -5.34
CA LEU A 18 2.40 -12.51 -4.86
C LEU A 18 2.23 -12.48 -3.34
N ILE A 19 1.15 -13.08 -2.84
CA ILE A 19 0.85 -13.11 -1.41
C ILE A 19 1.20 -14.49 -0.86
N ILE A 20 2.14 -14.52 0.07
CA ILE A 20 2.54 -15.74 0.79
C ILE A 20 2.21 -15.54 2.26
N SER A 21 1.28 -16.32 2.78
CA SER A 21 0.86 -16.24 4.18
C SER A 21 0.99 -17.57 4.90
N ARG A 22 1.28 -17.50 6.20
CA ARG A 22 1.40 -18.69 7.06
C ARG A 22 0.84 -18.41 8.45
N LYS A 23 0.03 -19.34 8.92
CA LYS A 23 -0.33 -19.45 10.34
C LYS A 23 0.84 -20.11 11.06
N VAL A 24 1.58 -19.34 11.87
CA VAL A 24 2.78 -19.81 12.61
C VAL A 24 2.36 -20.55 13.88
N THR A 25 1.38 -19.98 14.60
CA THR A 25 0.73 -20.59 15.77
C THR A 25 -0.78 -20.36 15.69
N ASP A 26 -1.54 -20.88 16.65
CA ASP A 26 -2.98 -20.62 16.70
C ASP A 26 -3.34 -19.15 16.93
N ALA A 27 -2.42 -18.40 17.51
CA ALA A 27 -2.60 -16.97 17.77
C ALA A 27 -1.89 -16.09 16.73
N PHE A 28 -0.85 -16.56 16.04
CA PHE A 28 0.01 -15.71 15.22
C PHE A 28 0.06 -16.16 13.76
N SER A 29 -0.21 -15.21 12.87
CA SER A 29 -0.10 -15.37 11.42
C SER A 29 0.77 -14.28 10.82
N VAL A 30 1.53 -14.62 9.79
CA VAL A 30 2.41 -13.70 9.06
C VAL A 30 2.13 -13.78 7.57
N GLN A 31 2.46 -12.70 6.87
CA GLN A 31 2.36 -12.59 5.43
C GLN A 31 3.57 -11.85 4.88
N VAL A 32 4.04 -12.27 3.72
CA VAL A 32 5.03 -11.55 2.90
C VAL A 32 4.47 -11.43 1.50
N SER A 33 4.57 -10.23 0.92
CA SER A 33 3.94 -9.95 -0.36
C SER A 33 4.83 -9.06 -1.22
N PRO A 34 5.76 -9.63 -2.00
CA PRO A 34 6.45 -8.87 -3.04
C PRO A 34 5.46 -8.40 -4.10
N SER A 35 5.67 -7.19 -4.61
CA SER A 35 4.82 -6.58 -5.63
C SER A 35 5.64 -5.83 -6.67
N TRP A 36 5.06 -5.74 -7.86
CA TRP A 36 5.56 -4.96 -8.97
C TRP A 36 4.43 -4.10 -9.53
N SER A 37 4.71 -2.82 -9.67
CA SER A 37 3.85 -1.82 -10.28
C SER A 37 4.49 -1.29 -11.55
N HIS A 38 3.70 -1.11 -12.61
CA HIS A 38 4.14 -0.44 -13.82
C HIS A 38 3.13 0.64 -14.20
N PHE A 39 3.64 1.82 -14.54
CA PHE A 39 2.84 2.93 -15.05
C PHE A 39 3.34 3.28 -16.43
N ASN A 40 2.46 3.29 -17.43
CA ASN A 40 2.85 3.66 -18.81
C ASN A 40 3.29 5.12 -18.91
N ALA A 41 2.73 5.99 -18.06
CA ALA A 41 3.16 7.37 -17.94
C ALA A 41 3.46 7.72 -16.49
N VAL A 42 4.56 8.39 -16.26
CA VAL A 42 4.99 8.96 -14.97
C VAL A 42 5.20 10.47 -15.13
N GLU A 43 5.19 11.20 -14.01
CA GLU A 43 5.48 12.63 -14.04
C GLU A 43 6.87 12.91 -14.61
N GLY A 44 6.95 13.90 -15.49
CA GLY A 44 8.19 14.40 -16.05
C GLY A 44 8.54 15.79 -15.54
N TYR A 45 9.76 16.20 -15.81
CA TYR A 45 10.22 17.59 -15.66
C TYR A 45 11.06 17.98 -16.87
N VAL A 46 11.16 19.27 -17.13
CA VAL A 46 12.03 19.80 -18.17
C VAL A 46 13.40 20.07 -17.53
N ASN A 47 14.45 19.47 -18.05
CA ASN A 47 15.83 19.69 -17.59
C ASN A 47 16.40 21.02 -18.12
N GLU A 48 17.63 21.35 -17.75
CA GLU A 48 18.31 22.60 -18.15
C GLU A 48 18.53 22.69 -19.66
N ASP A 49 18.62 21.55 -20.36
CA ASP A 49 18.81 21.46 -21.80
C ASP A 49 17.48 21.54 -22.58
N GLY A 50 16.33 21.60 -21.88
CA GLY A 50 15.01 21.68 -22.46
C GLY A 50 14.36 20.33 -22.79
N ASP A 51 15.00 19.23 -22.43
CA ASP A 51 14.49 17.87 -22.63
C ASP A 51 13.54 17.47 -21.49
N ILE A 52 12.54 16.64 -21.84
CA ILE A 52 11.59 16.09 -20.85
C ILE A 52 12.18 14.79 -20.28
N GLU A 53 12.47 14.79 -18.99
CA GLU A 53 12.91 13.63 -18.24
C GLU A 53 11.87 13.15 -17.24
N GLY A 54 11.78 11.85 -16.99
CA GLY A 54 10.89 11.27 -15.99
C GLY A 54 11.38 11.56 -14.56
N LYS A 55 10.51 12.07 -13.71
CA LYS A 55 10.80 12.21 -12.27
C LYS A 55 10.87 10.87 -11.57
N MET A 56 10.10 9.92 -12.04
CA MET A 56 9.96 8.58 -11.46
C MET A 56 10.18 7.52 -12.54
N ASN A 57 10.64 6.35 -12.12
CA ASN A 57 10.71 5.19 -13.01
C ASN A 57 9.31 4.64 -13.26
N ASN A 58 9.06 4.13 -14.46
CA ASN A 58 7.79 3.48 -14.79
C ASN A 58 7.54 2.20 -13.97
N ASP A 59 8.62 1.50 -13.61
CA ASP A 59 8.59 0.27 -12.83
C ASP A 59 8.94 0.54 -11.37
N HIS A 60 8.14 -0.02 -10.46
CA HIS A 60 8.33 0.09 -9.03
C HIS A 60 8.14 -1.27 -8.35
N PHE A 61 9.14 -1.70 -7.60
CA PHE A 61 9.11 -2.90 -6.77
C PHE A 61 8.96 -2.52 -5.31
N ALA A 62 8.13 -3.27 -4.60
CA ALA A 62 7.98 -3.16 -3.16
C ALA A 62 7.79 -4.55 -2.53
N ILE A 63 8.02 -4.64 -1.23
CA ILE A 63 7.76 -5.84 -0.44
C ILE A 63 6.95 -5.48 0.80
N ALA A 64 5.81 -6.15 0.96
CA ALA A 64 4.94 -5.97 2.12
C ALA A 64 5.13 -7.10 3.15
N PHE A 65 5.08 -6.74 4.42
CA PHE A 65 5.09 -7.65 5.56
C PHE A 65 3.82 -7.41 6.37
N GLY A 66 3.01 -8.45 6.56
CA GLY A 66 1.81 -8.42 7.37
C GLY A 66 1.92 -9.31 8.59
N GLY A 67 1.36 -8.88 9.70
CA GLY A 67 1.25 -9.66 10.93
C GLY A 67 -0.14 -9.55 11.55
N ARG A 68 -0.64 -10.66 12.08
CA ARG A 68 -1.90 -10.72 12.82
C ARG A 68 -1.70 -11.56 14.08
N TYR A 69 -1.98 -10.96 15.23
CA TYR A 69 -1.88 -11.62 16.52
C TYR A 69 -3.24 -11.63 17.22
N LYS A 70 -3.78 -12.82 17.48
CA LYS A 70 -5.01 -13.01 18.25
C LYS A 70 -4.75 -12.76 19.73
N VAL A 71 -5.36 -11.73 20.27
CA VAL A 71 -5.34 -11.43 21.71
C VAL A 71 -6.40 -12.24 22.45
N SER A 72 -7.53 -12.49 21.78
CA SER A 72 -8.64 -13.32 22.25
C SER A 72 -9.33 -14.03 21.09
N ASN A 73 -10.37 -14.81 21.36
CA ASN A 73 -11.19 -15.43 20.31
C ASN A 73 -11.90 -14.40 19.43
N GLN A 74 -12.12 -13.20 19.91
CA GLN A 74 -12.83 -12.15 19.21
C GLN A 74 -11.97 -10.95 18.84
N MET A 75 -10.74 -10.84 19.35
CA MET A 75 -9.89 -9.67 19.13
C MET A 75 -8.50 -10.05 18.63
N ALA A 76 -8.03 -9.31 17.63
CA ALA A 76 -6.69 -9.42 17.11
C ALA A 76 -6.05 -8.04 16.90
N ILE A 77 -4.73 -7.99 17.02
CA ILE A 77 -3.90 -6.87 16.58
C ILE A 77 -3.40 -7.19 15.18
N ILE A 78 -3.42 -6.20 14.30
CA ILE A 78 -2.93 -6.30 12.93
C ILE A 78 -1.87 -5.23 12.70
N VAL A 79 -0.83 -5.59 11.95
CA VAL A 79 0.24 -4.68 11.54
C VAL A 79 0.57 -4.96 10.07
N ASN A 80 0.81 -3.93 9.31
CA ASN A 80 1.32 -4.02 7.94
C ASN A 80 2.45 -3.03 7.75
N TYR A 81 3.48 -3.43 6.99
CA TYR A 81 4.61 -2.61 6.61
C TYR A 81 5.01 -2.91 5.18
N ASP A 82 4.98 -1.89 4.30
CA ASP A 82 5.37 -2.03 2.92
C ASP A 82 6.66 -1.23 2.69
N GLN A 83 7.70 -1.90 2.24
CA GLN A 83 8.99 -1.30 1.92
C GLN A 83 9.11 -1.08 0.43
N PRO A 84 9.17 0.17 -0.06
CA PRO A 84 9.61 0.48 -1.41
C PRO A 84 11.04 0.00 -1.64
N LEU A 85 11.29 -0.67 -2.76
CA LEU A 85 12.63 -1.19 -3.14
C LEU A 85 13.25 -0.40 -4.28
N THR A 86 12.42 0.12 -5.20
CA THR A 86 12.89 0.95 -6.32
C THR A 86 13.15 2.37 -5.83
N LYS A 87 14.31 2.91 -6.22
CA LYS A 87 14.63 4.32 -6.05
C LYS A 87 14.33 5.07 -7.32
N HIS A 88 13.67 6.21 -7.18
CA HIS A 88 13.37 7.16 -8.24
C HIS A 88 14.34 8.35 -8.19
N THR A 89 14.38 9.14 -9.25
CA THR A 89 15.21 10.36 -9.28
C THR A 89 14.74 11.39 -8.27
N THR A 90 13.41 11.55 -8.17
CA THR A 90 12.78 12.47 -7.21
C THR A 90 11.52 11.80 -6.63
N ASN A 91 10.94 12.39 -5.58
CA ASN A 91 9.69 11.93 -4.96
C ASN A 91 9.71 10.44 -4.58
N ASN A 92 10.82 9.99 -4.00
CA ASN A 92 10.90 8.62 -3.49
C ASN A 92 9.77 8.37 -2.48
N PRO A 93 9.00 7.29 -2.63
CA PRO A 93 7.93 6.98 -1.69
C PRO A 93 8.47 6.62 -0.33
N GLU A 94 7.81 7.12 0.72
CA GLU A 94 8.05 6.68 2.09
C GLU A 94 7.44 5.29 2.31
N PRO A 95 8.04 4.47 3.20
CA PRO A 95 7.46 3.18 3.56
C PRO A 95 6.03 3.34 4.12
N ASN A 96 5.14 2.43 3.73
CA ASN A 96 3.79 2.39 4.29
C ASN A 96 3.79 1.58 5.58
N ILE A 97 3.23 2.13 6.63
CA ILE A 97 3.01 1.41 7.88
C ILE A 97 1.57 1.59 8.33
N SER A 98 0.96 0.52 8.78
CA SER A 98 -0.33 0.59 9.48
C SER A 98 -0.40 -0.41 10.61
N PHE A 99 -1.16 -0.07 11.63
CA PHE A 99 -1.46 -0.94 12.75
C PHE A 99 -2.90 -0.72 13.20
N GLY A 100 -3.52 -1.76 13.71
CA GLY A 100 -4.91 -1.67 14.10
C GLY A 100 -5.38 -2.81 14.97
N ILE A 101 -6.63 -2.71 15.39
CA ILE A 101 -7.34 -3.70 16.18
C ILE A 101 -8.53 -4.20 15.36
N GLU A 102 -8.68 -5.51 15.30
CA GLU A 102 -9.82 -6.19 14.72
C GLU A 102 -10.65 -6.81 15.86
N VAL A 103 -11.96 -6.56 15.84
CA VAL A 103 -12.94 -7.20 16.73
C VAL A 103 -13.95 -7.96 15.88
N SER A 104 -13.98 -9.27 16.03
CA SER A 104 -14.88 -10.16 15.28
C SER A 104 -16.01 -10.66 16.15
N THR A 105 -17.22 -10.58 15.61
CA THR A 105 -18.43 -11.21 16.15
C THR A 105 -18.87 -12.37 15.24
N SER A 106 -19.96 -13.04 15.54
CA SER A 106 -20.49 -14.12 14.69
C SER A 106 -20.89 -13.67 13.27
N ALA A 107 -21.21 -12.39 13.08
CA ALA A 107 -21.70 -11.86 11.81
C ALA A 107 -20.89 -10.68 11.25
N HIS A 108 -20.09 -10.02 12.07
CA HIS A 108 -19.35 -8.81 11.67
C HIS A 108 -17.92 -8.84 12.15
N ALA A 109 -17.02 -8.23 11.38
CA ALA A 109 -15.68 -7.85 11.82
C ALA A 109 -15.53 -6.34 11.72
N PHE A 110 -15.06 -5.73 12.81
CA PHE A 110 -14.79 -4.30 12.93
C PHE A 110 -13.29 -4.12 13.02
N GLN A 111 -12.74 -3.20 12.24
CA GLN A 111 -11.33 -2.85 12.30
C GLN A 111 -11.19 -1.35 12.49
N ILE A 112 -10.39 -0.95 13.48
CA ILE A 112 -9.93 0.42 13.68
C ILE A 112 -8.43 0.39 13.49
N PHE A 113 -7.91 1.25 12.62
CA PHE A 113 -6.48 1.26 12.30
C PHE A 113 -5.96 2.67 12.08
N ALA A 114 -4.67 2.84 12.28
CA ALA A 114 -3.92 4.00 11.89
C ALA A 114 -2.87 3.60 10.84
N GLY A 115 -2.64 4.47 9.86
CA GLY A 115 -1.64 4.27 8.82
C GLY A 115 -1.18 5.59 8.23
N ASN A 116 0.03 5.63 7.68
CA ASN A 116 0.60 6.83 7.06
C ASN A 116 0.25 6.95 5.56
N TYR A 117 -0.64 6.13 5.05
CA TYR A 117 -1.09 6.15 3.66
C TYR A 117 -2.62 6.28 3.59
N TYR A 118 -3.14 6.81 2.48
CA TYR A 118 -4.56 7.14 2.35
C TYR A 118 -5.30 6.37 1.23
N SER A 119 -4.57 5.79 0.28
CA SER A 119 -5.20 5.06 -0.81
C SER A 119 -5.59 3.64 -0.36
N ILE A 120 -6.72 3.15 -0.86
CA ILE A 120 -7.12 1.73 -0.72
C ILE A 120 -6.41 0.83 -1.75
N ILE A 121 -5.68 1.43 -2.70
CA ILE A 121 -4.98 0.72 -3.77
C ILE A 121 -3.50 0.62 -3.39
N PRO A 122 -2.97 -0.59 -3.11
CA PRO A 122 -1.57 -0.80 -2.73
C PRO A 122 -0.57 -0.24 -3.75
N GLN A 123 -0.87 -0.34 -5.04
CA GLN A 123 -0.06 0.21 -6.12
C GLN A 123 0.23 1.70 -5.93
N LEU A 124 -0.81 2.49 -5.61
CA LEU A 124 -0.67 3.94 -5.43
C LEU A 124 0.09 4.28 -4.15
N ASN A 125 -0.16 3.56 -3.06
CA ASN A 125 0.57 3.78 -1.81
C ASN A 125 2.06 3.46 -1.98
N ASN A 126 2.39 2.35 -2.65
CA ASN A 126 3.78 1.97 -2.87
C ASN A 126 4.55 2.93 -3.76
N MET A 127 3.87 3.60 -4.70
CA MET A 127 4.50 4.48 -5.68
C MET A 127 4.54 5.94 -5.22
N TYR A 128 3.50 6.41 -4.50
CA TYR A 128 3.27 7.85 -4.31
C TYR A 128 3.12 8.29 -2.85
N ASN A 129 3.28 7.41 -1.87
CA ASN A 129 3.17 7.82 -0.47
C ASN A 129 4.32 8.75 -0.08
N GLN A 130 3.98 9.97 0.33
CA GLN A 130 4.92 10.97 0.81
C GLN A 130 4.80 11.24 2.31
N ASN A 131 3.88 10.53 3.01
CA ASN A 131 3.71 10.71 4.45
C ASN A 131 4.78 9.91 5.21
N ASP A 132 5.61 10.61 5.95
CA ASP A 132 6.62 9.98 6.80
C ASP A 132 6.02 9.62 8.17
N TYR A 133 5.98 8.33 8.46
CA TYR A 133 5.52 7.83 9.77
C TYR A 133 6.42 8.29 10.93
N ARG A 134 7.70 8.63 10.67
CA ARG A 134 8.65 9.14 11.67
C ARG A 134 8.30 10.57 12.09
N GLU A 135 7.62 11.31 11.24
CA GLU A 135 7.10 12.66 11.51
C GLU A 135 5.69 12.64 12.11
N GLY A 136 5.15 11.46 12.41
CA GLY A 136 3.83 11.31 13.02
C GLY A 136 2.67 11.55 12.04
N GLN A 137 2.89 11.46 10.73
CA GLN A 137 1.89 11.68 9.70
C GLN A 137 0.99 10.45 9.55
N PHE A 138 0.01 10.29 10.44
CA PHE A 138 -0.92 9.18 10.45
C PHE A 138 -2.36 9.63 10.19
N LEU A 139 -3.08 8.74 9.53
CA LEU A 139 -4.52 8.80 9.30
C LEU A 139 -5.19 7.68 10.10
N ILE A 140 -6.41 7.92 10.58
CA ILE A 140 -7.21 6.91 11.27
C ILE A 140 -8.33 6.48 10.34
N GLY A 141 -8.49 5.18 10.20
CA GLY A 141 -9.54 4.55 9.40
C GLY A 141 -10.28 3.47 10.17
N PHE A 142 -11.44 3.09 9.65
CA PHE A 142 -12.18 1.95 10.13
C PHE A 142 -12.81 1.17 8.98
N ASN A 143 -12.95 -0.15 9.17
CA ASN A 143 -13.66 -1.04 8.27
C ASN A 143 -14.72 -1.82 9.04
N ILE A 144 -15.85 -2.08 8.37
CA ILE A 144 -16.88 -2.99 8.86
C ILE A 144 -17.13 -4.03 7.77
N THR A 145 -16.89 -5.30 8.10
CA THR A 145 -17.16 -6.42 7.21
C THR A 145 -18.31 -7.22 7.78
N ARG A 146 -19.28 -7.57 6.96
CA ARG A 146 -20.40 -8.47 7.33
C ARG A 146 -20.26 -9.79 6.58
N LEU A 147 -20.35 -10.89 7.33
CA LEU A 147 -20.44 -12.23 6.78
C LEU A 147 -21.92 -12.58 6.58
N TRP A 148 -22.27 -12.94 5.35
CA TRP A 148 -23.61 -13.45 5.02
C TRP A 148 -23.48 -14.97 4.92
N ASN A 149 -24.20 -15.68 5.78
CA ASN A 149 -24.39 -17.12 5.63
C ASN A 149 -25.70 -17.32 4.86
N PHE A 150 -25.59 -17.83 3.65
CA PHE A 150 -26.70 -18.26 2.82
C PHE A 150 -26.98 -19.74 3.04
#